data_37b4369253220325cfe25029b3352b93
#
_entry.id   37b4369253220325cfe25029b3352b93
#
_cell.length_a   1.000
_cell.length_b   1.000
_cell.length_c   1.000
_cell.angle_alpha   90.00
_cell.angle_beta   90.00
_cell.angle_gamma   90.00
#
_symmetry.space_group_name_H-M   'P 1'
#
loop_
_entity.id
_entity.type
_entity.pdbx_description
1 polymer ?
#
loop_
_entity_poly.entity_id
_entity_poly.type
_entity_poly.pdbx_seq_one_letter_code
_entity_poly.pdbx_strand_id
1 'polypeptide(L)'
;MLIPLLLSVAGLASASPAPGGAPVAPLAADLSELERDLRAEDDSTRRKAVLRLAEVSAPRELGEAWGLVAEALADEKPMVADEAQIQFGRAASPVALEVLSGKAGLGSRDDWVVLRAAEALGRMPQAVDGELLKKSLGARDAGLRRTAAWSLERLARSGFLAGEVERKVAPALVKACGRDKDAEVRAAALLALEAVEAAGHPLPEFSEQLTRALSDKRFALRVAGLEVLARRQGDGAVERVRPLAADPEMAVRKAALDTLAALESKAALLVLVERLEKESELRLRWRAVGHLRRLTGMKHRLDPRPWRRLAEEATEGWRPVRGSSADQTHPDNATSSFVGLPVISERVCFLVDFSGSIWMERGGGRTRKDVAADELRQALESLPETTHFNVIPYTETPHPWQEELVPATERNVRAAIKFFDGCNERGTGNFWDAALLALTDESVDTIMALTDGAPTGGRRWNLELMADLLPEQSRYRQVAFDVLLVDASSFLRRHWERLCTATGGRTVQVDL
;
A
#
# COMPACT_ATOMS: atom_id res chain seq x y z
N MET A 1 -27.08 -7.89 13.50
CA MET A 1 -26.71 -7.45 14.84
C MET A 1 -25.23 -7.04 14.77
N LEU A 2 -25.02 -5.73 14.63
CA LEU A 2 -23.71 -5.10 14.46
C LEU A 2 -22.97 -5.15 15.80
N ILE A 3 -21.77 -5.73 15.81
CA ILE A 3 -20.81 -5.53 16.90
C ILE A 3 -19.68 -4.68 16.31
N PRO A 4 -19.56 -3.41 16.74
CA PRO A 4 -18.38 -2.63 16.39
C PRO A 4 -17.18 -3.17 17.16
N LEU A 5 -16.05 -3.35 16.46
CA LEU A 5 -14.75 -3.51 17.10
C LEU A 5 -14.41 -2.20 17.83
N LEU A 6 -14.77 -2.14 19.08
CA LEU A 6 -14.27 -1.18 20.05
C LEU A 6 -12.81 -1.54 20.32
N LEU A 7 -11.88 -0.79 19.73
CA LEU A 7 -10.52 -0.67 20.26
C LEU A 7 -10.64 -0.11 21.67
N SER A 8 -10.43 -0.97 22.65
CA SER A 8 -10.35 -0.59 24.07
C SER A 8 -9.14 0.35 24.23
N VAL A 9 -9.44 1.62 24.37
CA VAL A 9 -8.52 2.59 24.97
C VAL A 9 -8.50 2.28 26.45
N ALA A 10 -7.52 1.50 26.87
CA ALA A 10 -7.24 1.24 28.28
C ALA A 10 -6.88 2.55 28.97
N GLY A 11 -7.54 2.80 30.10
CA GLY A 11 -7.57 4.02 30.87
C GLY A 11 -6.20 4.65 31.14
N LEU A 12 -6.10 5.92 30.79
CA LEU A 12 -5.17 6.85 31.42
C LEU A 12 -5.79 7.30 32.72
N ALA A 13 -5.30 6.70 33.80
CA ALA A 13 -5.57 7.17 35.14
C ALA A 13 -5.12 8.64 35.27
N SER A 14 -6.01 9.48 35.75
CA SER A 14 -5.72 10.86 36.13
C SER A 14 -4.64 10.90 37.22
N ALA A 15 -3.41 11.16 36.82
CA ALA A 15 -2.37 11.56 37.77
C ALA A 15 -2.47 13.08 37.95
N SER A 16 -2.81 13.50 39.16
CA SER A 16 -2.71 14.90 39.58
C SER A 16 -1.28 15.41 39.40
N PRO A 17 -1.10 16.63 38.87
CA PRO A 17 0.24 17.20 38.74
C PRO A 17 0.80 17.55 40.11
N ALA A 18 1.98 17.02 40.43
CA ALA A 18 2.77 17.46 41.56
C ALA A 18 3.26 18.92 41.30
N PRO A 19 3.26 19.80 42.32
CA PRO A 19 3.78 21.14 42.19
C PRO A 19 5.30 21.12 42.30
N GLY A 20 5.99 21.25 41.19
CA GLY A 20 7.45 21.35 41.12
C GLY A 20 7.86 21.76 39.73
N GLY A 21 7.61 23.03 39.38
CA GLY A 21 8.01 23.60 38.10
C GLY A 21 9.53 23.68 37.99
N ALA A 22 10.12 22.82 37.14
CA ALA A 22 11.42 23.12 36.56
C ALA A 22 11.30 24.40 35.73
N PRO A 23 12.32 25.28 35.73
CA PRO A 23 12.28 26.52 34.95
C PRO A 23 12.17 26.15 33.47
N VAL A 24 11.07 26.58 32.85
CA VAL A 24 10.90 26.48 31.41
C VAL A 24 11.98 27.40 30.79
N ALA A 25 13.00 26.80 30.18
CA ALA A 25 13.99 27.54 29.39
C ALA A 25 13.28 28.42 28.38
N PRO A 26 13.82 29.58 28.01
CA PRO A 26 13.13 30.52 27.16
C PRO A 26 12.86 29.90 25.78
N LEU A 27 11.58 29.65 25.48
CA LEU A 27 11.05 29.03 24.27
C LEU A 27 11.66 29.58 22.98
N ALA A 28 11.97 30.87 22.95
CA ALA A 28 12.58 31.55 21.82
C ALA A 28 14.04 31.10 21.53
N ALA A 29 14.81 30.76 22.57
CA ALA A 29 16.18 30.24 22.39
C ALA A 29 16.14 28.81 21.80
N ASP A 30 15.19 27.95 22.24
CA ASP A 30 15.01 26.61 21.73
C ASP A 30 14.56 26.63 20.25
N LEU A 31 13.63 27.53 19.86
CA LEU A 31 13.19 27.65 18.47
C LEU A 31 14.29 28.12 17.53
N SER A 32 15.10 29.13 17.96
CA SER A 32 16.21 29.62 17.15
C SER A 32 17.32 28.58 16.94
N GLU A 33 17.53 27.70 17.91
CA GLU A 33 18.45 26.56 17.78
C GLU A 33 17.89 25.53 16.79
N LEU A 34 16.62 25.13 16.93
CA LEU A 34 15.96 24.16 16.05
C LEU A 34 15.86 24.69 14.61
N GLU A 35 15.62 26.00 14.41
CA GLU A 35 15.66 26.63 13.09
C GLU A 35 17.05 26.54 12.45
N ARG A 36 18.12 26.74 13.24
CA ARG A 36 19.50 26.55 12.78
C ARG A 36 19.78 25.08 12.41
N ASP A 37 19.34 24.14 13.25
CA ASP A 37 19.50 22.71 13.03
C ASP A 37 18.74 22.26 11.78
N LEU A 38 17.58 22.85 11.48
CA LEU A 38 16.82 22.59 10.26
C LEU A 38 17.58 23.00 8.98
N ARG A 39 18.56 23.91 9.09
CA ARG A 39 19.41 24.37 7.99
C ARG A 39 20.80 23.72 7.98
N ALA A 40 21.05 22.73 8.83
CA ALA A 40 22.33 22.02 8.89
C ALA A 40 22.61 21.27 7.59
N GLU A 41 23.88 21.06 7.25
CA GLU A 41 24.28 20.25 6.11
C GLU A 41 23.89 18.76 6.31
N ASP A 42 24.02 18.27 7.54
CA ASP A 42 23.68 16.90 7.92
C ASP A 42 22.16 16.68 7.95
N ASP A 43 21.66 15.78 7.10
CA ASP A 43 20.23 15.46 6.98
C ASP A 43 19.65 14.77 8.23
N SER A 44 20.46 14.03 8.98
CA SER A 44 20.06 13.45 10.28
C SER A 44 19.75 14.55 11.31
N THR A 45 20.56 15.60 11.31
CA THR A 45 20.36 16.78 12.18
C THR A 45 19.07 17.51 11.77
N ARG A 46 18.86 17.76 10.48
CA ARG A 46 17.62 18.39 10.00
C ARG A 46 16.38 17.54 10.35
N ARG A 47 16.44 16.22 10.17
CA ARG A 47 15.35 15.32 10.55
C ARG A 47 15.04 15.39 12.05
N LYS A 48 16.07 15.39 12.91
CA LYS A 48 15.90 15.52 14.37
C LYS A 48 15.26 16.86 14.74
N ALA A 49 15.64 17.94 14.03
CA ALA A 49 15.03 19.26 14.21
C ALA A 49 13.53 19.21 13.89
N VAL A 50 13.11 18.56 12.79
CA VAL A 50 11.69 18.38 12.45
C VAL A 50 10.92 17.65 13.57
N LEU A 51 11.46 16.55 14.09
CA LEU A 51 10.85 15.82 15.22
C LEU A 51 10.69 16.72 16.44
N ARG A 52 11.74 17.43 16.83
CA ARG A 52 11.72 18.31 18.01
C ARG A 52 10.76 19.49 17.83
N LEU A 53 10.73 20.10 16.64
CA LEU A 53 9.79 21.17 16.31
C LEU A 53 8.34 20.70 16.48
N ALA A 54 7.99 19.51 15.98
CA ALA A 54 6.65 18.95 16.15
C ALA A 54 6.33 18.66 17.62
N GLU A 55 7.26 18.06 18.38
CA GLU A 55 7.10 17.79 19.81
C GLU A 55 6.87 19.06 20.65
N VAL A 56 7.59 20.13 20.34
CA VAL A 56 7.45 21.43 21.04
C VAL A 56 6.17 22.14 20.65
N SER A 57 5.74 21.99 19.39
CA SER A 57 4.56 22.68 18.83
C SER A 57 3.25 22.08 19.31
N ALA A 58 3.14 20.75 19.34
CA ALA A 58 1.88 20.05 19.59
C ALA A 58 1.15 20.48 20.88
N PRO A 59 1.81 20.58 22.05
CA PRO A 59 1.13 20.97 23.29
C PRO A 59 0.87 22.46 23.42
N ARG A 60 1.47 23.31 22.59
CA ARG A 60 1.48 24.79 22.72
C ARG A 60 0.83 25.50 21.53
N GLU A 61 0.44 24.77 20.50
CA GLU A 61 -0.14 25.29 19.25
C GLU A 61 0.72 26.40 18.63
N LEU A 62 2.04 26.16 18.47
CA LEU A 62 2.99 27.12 17.97
C LEU A 62 3.00 27.18 16.45
N GLY A 63 2.37 28.19 15.86
CA GLY A 63 2.32 28.38 14.40
C GLY A 63 3.70 28.56 13.75
N GLU A 64 4.63 29.25 14.42
CA GLU A 64 6.00 29.42 13.94
C GLU A 64 6.74 28.10 13.79
N ALA A 65 6.67 27.24 14.79
CA ALA A 65 7.33 25.94 14.75
C ALA A 65 6.67 25.00 13.71
N TRP A 66 5.34 24.99 13.59
CA TRP A 66 4.67 24.26 12.51
C TRP A 66 5.01 24.83 11.13
N GLY A 67 5.26 26.16 11.02
CA GLY A 67 5.77 26.79 9.81
C GLY A 67 7.12 26.21 9.38
N LEU A 68 8.05 26.07 10.32
CA LEU A 68 9.36 25.45 10.09
C LEU A 68 9.24 23.96 9.69
N VAL A 69 8.33 23.20 10.32
CA VAL A 69 8.04 21.83 9.90
C VAL A 69 7.50 21.78 8.46
N ALA A 70 6.68 22.76 8.07
CA ALA A 70 6.15 22.83 6.70
C ALA A 70 7.22 23.16 5.65
N GLU A 71 8.22 23.99 5.98
CA GLU A 71 9.38 24.23 5.11
C GLU A 71 10.10 22.90 4.79
N ALA A 72 10.22 22.01 5.77
CA ALA A 72 10.86 20.70 5.60
C ALA A 72 10.11 19.74 4.65
N LEU A 73 8.85 19.99 4.29
CA LEU A 73 8.16 19.22 3.24
C LEU A 73 8.84 19.33 1.87
N ALA A 74 9.57 20.43 1.63
CA ALA A 74 10.33 20.71 0.42
C ALA A 74 11.81 20.30 0.51
N ASP A 75 12.25 19.70 1.62
CA ASP A 75 13.66 19.30 1.78
C ASP A 75 14.08 18.34 0.66
N GLU A 76 15.26 18.53 0.12
CA GLU A 76 15.83 17.70 -0.94
C GLU A 76 16.08 16.25 -0.51
N LYS A 77 16.26 16.03 0.80
CA LYS A 77 16.45 14.70 1.37
C LYS A 77 15.10 14.10 1.80
N PRO A 78 14.69 12.99 1.19
CA PRO A 78 13.39 12.37 1.49
C PRO A 78 13.25 11.99 2.97
N MET A 79 14.35 11.69 3.65
CA MET A 79 14.36 11.41 5.09
C MET A 79 13.80 12.57 5.92
N VAL A 80 14.10 13.82 5.56
CA VAL A 80 13.63 15.01 6.25
C VAL A 80 12.20 15.33 5.84
N ALA A 81 11.92 15.31 4.54
CA ALA A 81 10.59 15.64 4.02
C ALA A 81 9.52 14.59 4.41
N ASP A 82 9.87 13.31 4.43
CA ASP A 82 8.96 12.25 4.91
C ASP A 82 8.68 12.39 6.42
N GLU A 83 9.70 12.78 7.21
CA GLU A 83 9.50 13.04 8.64
C GLU A 83 8.51 14.20 8.86
N ALA A 84 8.67 15.32 8.14
CA ALA A 84 7.73 16.43 8.20
C ALA A 84 6.29 15.99 7.84
N GLN A 85 6.15 15.22 6.79
CA GLN A 85 4.85 14.68 6.37
C GLN A 85 4.22 13.79 7.43
N ILE A 86 5.00 12.93 8.10
CA ILE A 86 4.53 12.06 9.17
C ILE A 86 4.07 12.88 10.37
N GLN A 87 4.85 13.88 10.76
CA GLN A 87 4.51 14.72 11.91
C GLN A 87 3.19 15.45 11.68
N PHE A 88 2.97 16.02 10.49
CA PHE A 88 1.66 16.59 10.13
C PHE A 88 0.55 15.55 10.16
N GLY A 89 0.76 14.38 9.55
CA GLY A 89 -0.25 13.31 9.51
C GLY A 89 -0.64 12.75 10.89
N ARG A 90 0.17 12.96 11.91
CA ARG A 90 -0.06 12.57 13.31
C ARG A 90 -0.58 13.70 14.18
N ALA A 91 -0.56 14.94 13.69
CA ALA A 91 -0.92 16.11 14.48
C ALA A 91 -2.43 16.20 14.71
N ALA A 92 -2.84 16.26 15.98
CA ALA A 92 -4.18 16.65 16.41
C ALA A 92 -4.15 18.14 16.81
N SER A 93 -3.79 19.04 15.90
CA SER A 93 -3.52 20.44 16.13
C SER A 93 -4.21 21.31 15.06
N PRO A 94 -5.15 22.19 15.43
CA PRO A 94 -5.78 23.15 14.52
C PRO A 94 -4.75 24.05 13.83
N VAL A 95 -3.69 24.43 14.54
CA VAL A 95 -2.62 25.28 13.97
C VAL A 95 -1.79 24.52 12.94
N ALA A 96 -1.48 23.25 13.19
CA ALA A 96 -0.83 22.40 12.18
C ALA A 96 -1.71 22.28 10.93
N LEU A 97 -3.03 22.10 11.08
CA LEU A 97 -3.97 22.05 9.98
C LEU A 97 -3.99 23.36 9.20
N GLU A 98 -4.03 24.51 9.87
CA GLU A 98 -3.99 25.84 9.24
C GLU A 98 -2.71 26.02 8.42
N VAL A 99 -1.55 25.72 8.99
CA VAL A 99 -0.24 25.84 8.31
C VAL A 99 -0.18 24.91 7.09
N LEU A 100 -0.57 23.65 7.23
CA LEU A 100 -0.54 22.66 6.15
C LEU A 100 -1.51 23.02 5.01
N SER A 101 -2.64 23.63 5.34
CA SER A 101 -3.64 24.10 4.36
C SER A 101 -3.22 25.39 3.66
N GLY A 102 -2.24 26.10 4.22
CA GLY A 102 -1.73 27.39 3.75
C GLY A 102 -0.71 27.30 2.62
N LYS A 103 0.05 28.36 2.43
CA LYS A 103 1.03 28.51 1.34
C LYS A 103 2.22 27.54 1.44
N ALA A 104 2.56 27.11 2.63
CA ALA A 104 3.66 26.17 2.87
C ALA A 104 3.27 24.69 2.62
N GLY A 105 1.97 24.41 2.47
CA GLY A 105 1.43 23.08 2.19
C GLY A 105 0.60 23.04 0.90
N LEU A 106 -0.74 22.93 1.00
CA LEU A 106 -1.65 22.84 -0.17
C LEU A 106 -1.61 24.05 -1.11
N GLY A 107 -1.19 25.21 -0.64
CA GLY A 107 -1.02 26.42 -1.43
C GLY A 107 0.38 26.59 -2.06
N SER A 108 1.27 25.63 -1.91
CA SER A 108 2.62 25.65 -2.48
C SER A 108 2.58 25.72 -4.02
N ARG A 109 3.68 26.22 -4.61
CA ARG A 109 3.93 26.16 -6.06
C ARG A 109 4.65 24.87 -6.46
N ASP A 110 5.19 24.13 -5.50
CA ASP A 110 5.82 22.83 -5.69
C ASP A 110 4.75 21.74 -5.58
N ASP A 111 4.50 21.06 -6.71
CA ASP A 111 3.49 20.00 -6.80
C ASP A 111 3.78 18.83 -5.85
N TRP A 112 5.07 18.57 -5.54
CA TRP A 112 5.47 17.52 -4.61
C TRP A 112 5.13 17.87 -3.16
N VAL A 113 5.30 19.14 -2.77
CA VAL A 113 4.85 19.63 -1.46
C VAL A 113 3.33 19.57 -1.35
N VAL A 114 2.60 19.94 -2.40
CA VAL A 114 1.12 19.84 -2.44
C VAL A 114 0.67 18.39 -2.28
N LEU A 115 1.35 17.45 -2.95
CA LEU A 115 1.07 16.02 -2.84
C LEU A 115 1.28 15.52 -1.40
N ARG A 116 2.43 15.84 -0.80
CA ARG A 116 2.75 15.48 0.59
C ARG A 116 1.75 16.07 1.58
N ALA A 117 1.36 17.31 1.38
CA ALA A 117 0.35 17.99 2.20
C ALA A 117 -1.02 17.30 2.10
N ALA A 118 -1.45 16.96 0.88
CA ALA A 118 -2.72 16.25 0.68
C ALA A 118 -2.71 14.85 1.33
N GLU A 119 -1.62 14.11 1.23
CA GLU A 119 -1.43 12.81 1.88
C GLU A 119 -1.44 12.92 3.41
N ALA A 120 -0.78 13.96 3.97
CA ALA A 120 -0.75 14.21 5.40
C ALA A 120 -2.13 14.57 5.94
N LEU A 121 -2.88 15.46 5.25
CA LEU A 121 -4.27 15.80 5.63
C LEU A 121 -5.17 14.58 5.74
N GLY A 122 -5.07 13.64 4.80
CA GLY A 122 -5.84 12.39 4.85
C GLY A 122 -5.50 11.49 6.05
N ARG A 123 -4.48 11.80 6.83
CA ARG A 123 -4.01 11.03 7.99
C ARG A 123 -4.19 11.76 9.32
N MET A 124 -4.50 13.06 9.32
CA MET A 124 -4.65 13.83 10.55
C MET A 124 -5.76 13.25 11.42
N PRO A 125 -5.52 13.02 12.72
CA PRO A 125 -6.50 12.48 13.65
C PRO A 125 -7.40 13.60 14.26
N GLN A 126 -7.94 14.47 13.40
CA GLN A 126 -8.83 15.58 13.76
C GLN A 126 -9.75 15.95 12.60
N ALA A 127 -10.78 16.74 12.90
CA ALA A 127 -11.71 17.22 11.89
C ALA A 127 -10.99 18.06 10.82
N VAL A 128 -11.10 17.67 9.55
CA VAL A 128 -10.55 18.35 8.39
C VAL A 128 -11.68 18.75 7.44
N ASP A 129 -11.78 20.03 7.10
CA ASP A 129 -12.72 20.47 6.08
C ASP A 129 -12.32 19.89 4.71
N GLY A 130 -13.18 19.00 4.18
CA GLY A 130 -12.93 18.36 2.89
C GLY A 130 -12.83 19.33 1.71
N GLU A 131 -13.31 20.58 1.84
CA GLU A 131 -13.17 21.60 0.80
C GLU A 131 -11.70 21.96 0.55
N LEU A 132 -10.82 21.81 1.53
CA LEU A 132 -9.37 22.03 1.39
C LEU A 132 -8.76 21.15 0.27
N LEU A 133 -9.27 19.94 0.10
CA LEU A 133 -8.78 19.00 -0.93
C LEU A 133 -9.46 19.17 -2.30
N LYS A 134 -10.51 19.98 -2.39
CA LYS A 134 -11.29 20.18 -3.63
C LYS A 134 -10.45 20.77 -4.77
N LYS A 135 -9.52 21.69 -4.48
CA LYS A 135 -8.60 22.24 -5.48
C LYS A 135 -7.70 21.15 -6.06
N SER A 136 -7.20 20.26 -5.21
CA SER A 136 -6.35 19.12 -5.60
C SER A 136 -7.12 18.10 -6.44
N LEU A 137 -8.44 17.90 -6.22
CA LEU A 137 -9.30 17.12 -7.12
C LEU A 137 -9.39 17.68 -8.54
N GLY A 138 -9.11 18.96 -8.74
CA GLY A 138 -9.07 19.63 -10.04
C GLY A 138 -7.68 19.84 -10.62
N ALA A 139 -6.64 19.32 -10.04
CA ALA A 139 -5.25 19.50 -10.45
C ALA A 139 -4.96 18.93 -11.84
N ARG A 140 -3.88 19.40 -12.48
CA ARG A 140 -3.43 18.85 -13.78
C ARG A 140 -2.92 17.43 -13.65
N ASP A 141 -2.13 17.18 -12.61
CA ASP A 141 -1.53 15.90 -12.30
C ASP A 141 -2.59 14.89 -11.83
N ALA A 142 -2.62 13.71 -12.44
CA ALA A 142 -3.58 12.66 -12.09
C ALA A 142 -3.27 12.03 -10.73
N GLY A 143 -2.00 11.90 -10.37
CA GLY A 143 -1.56 11.39 -9.07
C GLY A 143 -2.07 12.26 -7.94
N LEU A 144 -1.96 13.60 -8.08
CA LEU A 144 -2.50 14.55 -7.08
C LEU A 144 -4.03 14.47 -6.98
N ARG A 145 -4.75 14.35 -8.13
CA ARG A 145 -6.22 14.18 -8.08
C ARG A 145 -6.62 12.87 -7.39
N ARG A 146 -5.91 11.77 -7.68
CA ARG A 146 -6.11 10.47 -7.04
C ARG A 146 -5.83 10.54 -5.53
N THR A 147 -4.72 11.16 -5.14
CA THR A 147 -4.35 11.39 -3.73
C THR A 147 -5.41 12.20 -2.99
N ALA A 148 -5.94 13.24 -3.59
CA ALA A 148 -7.01 14.04 -2.98
C ALA A 148 -8.28 13.21 -2.73
N ALA A 149 -8.69 12.38 -3.69
CA ALA A 149 -9.82 11.46 -3.52
C ALA A 149 -9.55 10.42 -2.42
N TRP A 150 -8.37 9.83 -2.39
CA TRP A 150 -7.95 8.89 -1.36
C TRP A 150 -7.89 9.53 0.04
N SER A 151 -7.41 10.76 0.16
CA SER A 151 -7.38 11.47 1.44
C SER A 151 -8.80 11.77 1.96
N LEU A 152 -9.74 12.12 1.07
CA LEU A 152 -11.15 12.28 1.42
C LEU A 152 -11.77 10.95 1.85
N GLU A 153 -11.45 9.83 1.16
CA GLU A 153 -11.86 8.49 1.59
C GLU A 153 -11.38 8.18 3.00
N ARG A 154 -10.12 8.44 3.31
CA ARG A 154 -9.54 8.20 4.66
C ARG A 154 -10.21 9.04 5.73
N LEU A 155 -10.37 10.34 5.50
CA LEU A 155 -11.04 11.26 6.43
C LEU A 155 -12.49 10.82 6.71
N ALA A 156 -13.24 10.43 5.67
CA ALA A 156 -14.59 9.94 5.83
C ALA A 156 -14.63 8.64 6.65
N ARG A 157 -13.75 7.68 6.37
CA ARG A 157 -13.69 6.40 7.09
C ARG A 157 -13.26 6.53 8.54
N SER A 158 -12.38 7.48 8.85
CA SER A 158 -11.94 7.75 10.22
C SER A 158 -12.90 8.63 11.02
N GLY A 159 -13.96 9.16 10.40
CA GLY A 159 -14.90 10.09 11.02
C GLY A 159 -14.37 11.52 11.19
N PHE A 160 -13.31 11.86 10.47
CA PHE A 160 -12.67 13.17 10.53
C PHE A 160 -12.99 14.08 9.34
N LEU A 161 -13.78 13.62 8.36
CA LEU A 161 -14.25 14.48 7.28
C LEU A 161 -15.28 15.47 7.84
N ALA A 162 -15.02 16.76 7.66
CA ALA A 162 -15.84 17.86 8.15
C ALA A 162 -16.18 18.87 7.05
N GLY A 163 -16.90 19.92 7.41
CA GLY A 163 -17.31 21.01 6.53
C GLY A 163 -18.61 20.72 5.78
N GLU A 164 -18.82 21.39 4.67
CA GLU A 164 -20.03 21.28 3.85
C GLU A 164 -19.96 20.08 2.89
N VAL A 165 -19.86 18.85 3.44
CA VAL A 165 -19.58 17.63 2.68
C VAL A 165 -20.59 17.43 1.57
N GLU A 166 -21.89 17.47 1.85
CA GLU A 166 -22.96 17.20 0.89
C GLU A 166 -23.07 18.29 -0.18
N ARG A 167 -22.81 19.54 0.19
CA ARG A 167 -22.95 20.69 -0.72
C ARG A 167 -21.72 20.94 -1.58
N LYS A 168 -20.53 20.64 -1.09
CA LYS A 168 -19.27 21.04 -1.75
C LYS A 168 -18.34 19.87 -2.11
N VAL A 169 -18.19 18.90 -1.23
CA VAL A 169 -17.26 17.77 -1.43
C VAL A 169 -17.87 16.69 -2.29
N ALA A 170 -19.06 16.22 -1.93
CA ALA A 170 -19.73 15.15 -2.66
C ALA A 170 -19.97 15.48 -4.15
N PRO A 171 -20.46 16.69 -4.53
CA PRO A 171 -20.59 17.05 -5.95
C PRO A 171 -19.26 17.06 -6.71
N ALA A 172 -18.15 17.44 -6.05
CA ALA A 172 -16.82 17.39 -6.66
C ALA A 172 -16.37 15.95 -6.90
N LEU A 173 -16.59 15.04 -5.93
CA LEU A 173 -16.33 13.62 -6.09
C LEU A 173 -17.22 12.97 -7.16
N VAL A 174 -18.51 13.28 -7.22
CA VAL A 174 -19.43 12.80 -8.29
C VAL A 174 -18.93 13.24 -9.66
N LYS A 175 -18.50 14.50 -9.79
CA LYS A 175 -17.90 15.00 -11.03
C LYS A 175 -16.62 14.26 -11.39
N ALA A 176 -15.71 14.04 -10.43
CA ALA A 176 -14.47 13.29 -10.65
C ALA A 176 -14.78 11.85 -11.05
N CYS A 177 -15.63 11.14 -10.33
CA CYS A 177 -16.05 9.77 -10.62
C CYS A 177 -16.67 9.64 -12.04
N GLY A 178 -17.52 10.57 -12.43
CA GLY A 178 -18.24 10.50 -13.70
C GLY A 178 -17.46 11.00 -14.91
N ARG A 179 -16.53 11.94 -14.75
CA ARG A 179 -16.00 12.75 -15.86
C ARG A 179 -14.48 12.86 -15.94
N ASP A 180 -13.72 12.40 -14.93
CA ASP A 180 -12.26 12.47 -15.02
C ASP A 180 -11.77 11.63 -16.21
N LYS A 181 -10.73 12.13 -16.89
CA LYS A 181 -10.09 11.44 -18.01
C LYS A 181 -9.32 10.20 -17.57
N ASP A 182 -8.82 10.21 -16.34
CA ASP A 182 -8.03 9.14 -15.73
C ASP A 182 -8.97 8.15 -15.02
N ALA A 183 -8.79 6.86 -15.33
CA ALA A 183 -9.64 5.81 -14.80
C ALA A 183 -9.41 5.54 -13.30
N GLU A 184 -8.18 5.68 -12.84
CA GLU A 184 -7.85 5.46 -11.43
C GLU A 184 -8.33 6.62 -10.55
N VAL A 185 -8.30 7.87 -11.06
CA VAL A 185 -8.94 9.01 -10.38
C VAL A 185 -10.44 8.79 -10.23
N ARG A 186 -11.11 8.28 -11.28
CA ARG A 186 -12.54 7.95 -11.21
C ARG A 186 -12.82 6.84 -10.20
N ALA A 187 -11.98 5.83 -10.16
CA ALA A 187 -12.08 4.72 -9.22
C ALA A 187 -11.86 5.19 -7.77
N ALA A 188 -10.84 6.03 -7.52
CA ALA A 188 -10.60 6.64 -6.21
C ALA A 188 -11.78 7.52 -5.75
N ALA A 189 -12.36 8.30 -6.68
CA ALA A 189 -13.53 9.12 -6.37
C ALA A 189 -14.77 8.26 -6.03
N LEU A 190 -14.96 7.09 -6.67
CA LEU A 190 -16.02 6.15 -6.31
C LEU A 190 -15.87 5.62 -4.88
N LEU A 191 -14.64 5.26 -4.50
CA LEU A 191 -14.35 4.77 -3.14
C LEU A 191 -14.51 5.87 -2.08
N ALA A 192 -14.13 7.11 -2.43
CA ALA A 192 -14.36 8.27 -1.56
C ALA A 192 -15.88 8.55 -1.40
N LEU A 193 -16.67 8.46 -2.46
CA LEU A 193 -18.13 8.59 -2.40
C LEU A 193 -18.75 7.52 -1.50
N GLU A 194 -18.30 6.27 -1.63
CA GLU A 194 -18.76 5.19 -0.75
C GLU A 194 -18.44 5.48 0.71
N ALA A 195 -17.23 5.98 1.01
CA ALA A 195 -16.85 6.33 2.37
C ALA A 195 -17.65 7.51 2.93
N VAL A 196 -17.94 8.51 2.11
CA VAL A 196 -18.80 9.67 2.45
C VAL A 196 -20.22 9.21 2.78
N GLU A 197 -20.79 8.33 1.97
CA GLU A 197 -22.15 7.81 2.24
C GLU A 197 -22.16 6.93 3.50
N ALA A 198 -21.16 6.08 3.69
CA ALA A 198 -21.03 5.25 4.89
C ALA A 198 -20.83 6.08 6.18
N ALA A 199 -20.25 7.28 6.06
CA ALA A 199 -20.12 8.26 7.15
C ALA A 199 -21.44 8.99 7.48
N GLY A 200 -22.54 8.69 6.79
CA GLY A 200 -23.88 9.24 7.08
C GLY A 200 -24.28 10.43 6.21
N HIS A 201 -23.55 10.73 5.14
CA HIS A 201 -23.89 11.78 4.16
C HIS A 201 -24.67 11.17 2.99
N PRO A 202 -25.99 11.37 2.86
CA PRO A 202 -26.79 10.73 1.83
C PRO A 202 -26.33 11.10 0.41
N LEU A 203 -26.13 10.09 -0.44
CA LEU A 203 -25.76 10.25 -1.84
C LEU A 203 -26.77 9.49 -2.75
N PRO A 204 -27.90 10.08 -3.12
CA PRO A 204 -28.95 9.40 -3.89
C PRO A 204 -28.46 8.74 -5.19
N GLU A 205 -27.45 9.33 -5.84
CA GLU A 205 -26.90 8.86 -7.11
C GLU A 205 -25.86 7.74 -6.93
N PHE A 206 -25.45 7.40 -5.70
CA PHE A 206 -24.34 6.48 -5.48
C PHE A 206 -24.60 5.07 -6.04
N SER A 207 -25.81 4.56 -5.85
CA SER A 207 -26.19 3.22 -6.37
C SER A 207 -26.06 3.13 -7.89
N GLU A 208 -26.41 4.21 -8.60
CA GLU A 208 -26.24 4.29 -10.04
C GLU A 208 -24.76 4.37 -10.45
N GLN A 209 -23.96 5.17 -9.74
CA GLN A 209 -22.50 5.25 -9.95
C GLN A 209 -21.84 3.88 -9.76
N LEU A 210 -22.20 3.15 -8.70
CA LEU A 210 -21.70 1.80 -8.45
C LEU A 210 -22.09 0.83 -9.57
N THR A 211 -23.32 0.88 -10.03
CA THR A 211 -23.79 0.01 -11.12
C THR A 211 -23.04 0.29 -12.43
N ARG A 212 -22.83 1.56 -12.76
CA ARG A 212 -22.01 1.95 -13.92
C ARG A 212 -20.56 1.51 -13.78
N ALA A 213 -19.98 1.63 -12.59
CA ALA A 213 -18.60 1.24 -12.34
C ALA A 213 -18.36 -0.26 -12.53
N LEU A 214 -19.27 -1.12 -12.06
CA LEU A 214 -19.17 -2.58 -12.22
C LEU A 214 -19.23 -3.04 -13.68
N SER A 215 -19.77 -2.21 -14.59
CA SER A 215 -19.85 -2.49 -16.03
C SER A 215 -18.98 -1.55 -16.88
N ASP A 216 -18.14 -0.72 -16.27
CA ASP A 216 -17.29 0.21 -17.04
C ASP A 216 -16.22 -0.57 -17.83
N LYS A 217 -15.90 -0.08 -19.02
CA LYS A 217 -14.88 -0.69 -19.88
C LYS A 217 -13.48 -0.68 -19.27
N ARG A 218 -13.20 0.25 -18.35
CA ARG A 218 -11.92 0.37 -17.65
C ARG A 218 -11.90 -0.49 -16.39
N PHE A 219 -10.97 -1.37 -16.31
CA PHE A 219 -10.86 -2.35 -15.22
C PHE A 219 -10.76 -1.69 -13.83
N ALA A 220 -10.08 -0.53 -13.71
CA ALA A 220 -9.93 0.18 -12.44
C ALA A 220 -11.28 0.49 -11.76
N LEU A 221 -12.30 0.87 -12.54
CA LEU A 221 -13.64 1.12 -12.02
C LEU A 221 -14.34 -0.17 -11.59
N ARG A 222 -14.18 -1.26 -12.36
CA ARG A 222 -14.74 -2.57 -11.97
C ARG A 222 -14.10 -3.07 -10.67
N VAL A 223 -12.78 -2.91 -10.51
CA VAL A 223 -12.06 -3.24 -9.26
C VAL A 223 -12.60 -2.40 -8.09
N ALA A 224 -12.71 -1.08 -8.26
CA ALA A 224 -13.27 -0.22 -7.20
C ALA A 224 -14.73 -0.58 -6.86
N GLY A 225 -15.55 -0.90 -7.86
CA GLY A 225 -16.92 -1.37 -7.64
C GLY A 225 -17.00 -2.68 -6.85
N LEU A 226 -16.09 -3.61 -7.10
CA LEU A 226 -15.96 -4.87 -6.34
C LEU A 226 -15.56 -4.58 -4.88
N GLU A 227 -14.62 -3.66 -4.66
CA GLU A 227 -14.22 -3.26 -3.30
C GLU A 227 -15.38 -2.65 -2.52
N VAL A 228 -16.22 -1.85 -3.18
CA VAL A 228 -17.48 -1.34 -2.58
C VAL A 228 -18.41 -2.49 -2.21
N LEU A 229 -18.61 -3.47 -3.08
CA LEU A 229 -19.48 -4.63 -2.79
C LEU A 229 -18.94 -5.46 -1.61
N ALA A 230 -17.63 -5.64 -1.53
CA ALA A 230 -16.99 -6.35 -0.41
C ALA A 230 -17.27 -5.67 0.95
N ARG A 231 -17.30 -4.34 0.97
CA ARG A 231 -17.55 -3.56 2.19
C ARG A 231 -19.03 -3.51 2.58
N ARG A 232 -19.91 -3.38 1.60
CA ARG A 232 -21.34 -3.21 1.85
C ARG A 232 -22.08 -4.51 2.15
N GLN A 233 -21.60 -5.62 1.65
CA GLN A 233 -22.14 -6.97 1.91
C GLN A 233 -23.67 -7.07 1.79
N GLY A 234 -24.27 -6.34 0.86
CA GLY A 234 -25.72 -6.28 0.67
C GLY A 234 -26.29 -7.51 -0.03
N ASP A 235 -27.62 -7.64 0.03
CA ASP A 235 -28.37 -8.68 -0.68
C ASP A 235 -28.08 -8.65 -2.18
N GLY A 236 -27.92 -9.81 -2.80
CA GLY A 236 -27.62 -9.95 -4.23
C GLY A 236 -26.16 -9.58 -4.60
N ALA A 237 -25.27 -9.27 -3.66
CA ALA A 237 -23.88 -8.94 -3.96
C ALA A 237 -23.16 -10.06 -4.72
N VAL A 238 -23.37 -11.34 -4.36
CA VAL A 238 -22.76 -12.49 -5.05
C VAL A 238 -23.12 -12.51 -6.53
N GLU A 239 -24.37 -12.26 -6.87
CA GLU A 239 -24.84 -12.27 -8.27
C GLU A 239 -24.23 -11.13 -9.10
N ARG A 240 -23.94 -9.99 -8.46
CA ARG A 240 -23.22 -8.88 -9.10
C ARG A 240 -21.73 -9.15 -9.28
N VAL A 241 -21.12 -9.92 -8.38
CA VAL A 241 -19.69 -10.30 -8.44
C VAL A 241 -19.45 -11.45 -9.42
N ARG A 242 -20.36 -12.42 -9.53
CA ARG A 242 -20.22 -13.64 -10.34
C ARG A 242 -19.71 -13.39 -11.78
N PRO A 243 -20.27 -12.45 -12.57
CA PRO A 243 -19.76 -12.18 -13.92
C PRO A 243 -18.33 -11.63 -13.89
N LEU A 244 -18.00 -10.79 -12.92
CA LEU A 244 -16.66 -10.18 -12.76
C LEU A 244 -15.61 -11.18 -12.29
N ALA A 245 -16.02 -12.26 -11.65
CA ALA A 245 -15.12 -13.38 -11.34
C ALA A 245 -14.63 -14.14 -12.59
N ALA A 246 -15.24 -13.89 -13.77
CA ALA A 246 -14.82 -14.40 -15.07
C ALA A 246 -14.38 -13.28 -16.04
N ASP A 247 -14.05 -12.13 -15.53
CA ASP A 247 -13.62 -10.97 -16.31
C ASP A 247 -12.34 -11.27 -17.13
N PRO A 248 -12.18 -10.69 -18.34
CA PRO A 248 -10.93 -10.87 -19.10
C PRO A 248 -9.70 -10.32 -18.34
N GLU A 249 -9.88 -9.26 -17.55
CA GLU A 249 -8.79 -8.64 -16.81
C GLU A 249 -8.48 -9.40 -15.52
N MET A 250 -7.23 -9.81 -15.35
CA MET A 250 -6.79 -10.56 -14.18
C MET A 250 -7.01 -9.79 -12.87
N ALA A 251 -6.75 -8.48 -12.86
CA ALA A 251 -6.96 -7.60 -11.69
C ALA A 251 -8.43 -7.62 -11.22
N VAL A 252 -9.37 -7.64 -12.15
CA VAL A 252 -10.80 -7.71 -11.83
C VAL A 252 -11.16 -9.10 -11.27
N ARG A 253 -10.64 -10.18 -11.87
CA ARG A 253 -10.86 -11.54 -11.33
C ARG A 253 -10.29 -11.68 -9.92
N LYS A 254 -9.08 -11.14 -9.66
CA LYS A 254 -8.49 -11.13 -8.31
C LYS A 254 -9.38 -10.38 -7.32
N ALA A 255 -9.80 -9.15 -7.65
CA ALA A 255 -10.69 -8.36 -6.80
C ALA A 255 -12.04 -9.07 -6.56
N ALA A 256 -12.57 -9.78 -7.57
CA ALA A 256 -13.79 -10.57 -7.42
C ALA A 256 -13.62 -11.75 -6.46
N LEU A 257 -12.49 -12.47 -6.49
CA LEU A 257 -12.16 -13.52 -5.51
C LEU A 257 -12.09 -12.96 -4.09
N ASP A 258 -11.45 -11.81 -3.91
CA ASP A 258 -11.34 -11.13 -2.62
C ASP A 258 -12.72 -10.68 -2.11
N THR A 259 -13.55 -10.14 -2.99
CA THR A 259 -14.93 -9.75 -2.69
C THR A 259 -15.78 -10.94 -2.29
N LEU A 260 -15.74 -12.04 -3.05
CA LEU A 260 -16.46 -13.26 -2.71
C LEU A 260 -16.05 -13.78 -1.32
N ALA A 261 -14.75 -13.75 -1.03
CA ALA A 261 -14.26 -14.16 0.28
C ALA A 261 -14.73 -13.25 1.43
N ALA A 262 -14.97 -11.95 1.17
CA ALA A 262 -15.50 -11.01 2.14
C ALA A 262 -17.01 -11.14 2.34
N LEU A 263 -17.76 -11.69 1.37
CA LEU A 263 -19.20 -11.90 1.47
C LEU A 263 -19.59 -13.07 2.37
N GLU A 264 -18.68 -13.92 2.76
CA GLU A 264 -18.79 -14.97 3.80
C GLU A 264 -20.11 -15.79 3.76
N SER A 265 -20.57 -16.16 2.55
CA SER A 265 -21.82 -16.90 2.34
C SER A 265 -21.58 -18.21 1.56
N LYS A 266 -22.51 -19.17 1.70
CA LYS A 266 -22.51 -20.40 0.90
C LYS A 266 -22.47 -20.12 -0.61
N ALA A 267 -23.26 -19.15 -1.07
CA ALA A 267 -23.28 -18.77 -2.49
C ALA A 267 -21.91 -18.25 -2.96
N ALA A 268 -21.22 -17.43 -2.14
CA ALA A 268 -19.87 -16.99 -2.45
C ALA A 268 -18.85 -18.14 -2.44
N LEU A 269 -18.97 -19.07 -1.49
CA LEU A 269 -18.11 -20.27 -1.41
C LEU A 269 -18.22 -21.11 -2.70
N LEU A 270 -19.44 -21.34 -3.19
CA LEU A 270 -19.67 -22.08 -4.44
C LEU A 270 -19.02 -21.38 -5.65
N VAL A 271 -19.12 -20.04 -5.73
CA VAL A 271 -18.47 -19.28 -6.82
C VAL A 271 -16.95 -19.34 -6.71
N LEU A 272 -16.38 -19.27 -5.52
CA LEU A 272 -14.93 -19.44 -5.30
C LEU A 272 -14.44 -20.80 -5.81
N VAL A 273 -15.18 -21.89 -5.53
CA VAL A 273 -14.84 -23.24 -6.03
C VAL A 273 -14.98 -23.30 -7.54
N GLU A 274 -16.07 -22.75 -8.11
CA GLU A 274 -16.25 -22.69 -9.56
C GLU A 274 -15.10 -21.96 -10.25
N ARG A 275 -14.61 -20.89 -9.63
CA ARG A 275 -13.46 -20.15 -10.17
C ARG A 275 -12.17 -20.96 -10.06
N LEU A 276 -11.91 -21.63 -8.94
CA LEU A 276 -10.75 -22.53 -8.80
C LEU A 276 -10.69 -23.60 -9.91
N GLU A 277 -11.85 -24.10 -10.36
CA GLU A 277 -11.94 -25.08 -11.43
C GLU A 277 -11.62 -24.52 -12.82
N LYS A 278 -12.05 -23.27 -13.08
CA LYS A 278 -12.00 -22.65 -14.41
C LYS A 278 -10.83 -21.69 -14.60
N GLU A 279 -10.14 -21.30 -13.52
CA GLU A 279 -9.06 -20.34 -13.57
C GLU A 279 -7.78 -20.98 -14.14
N SER A 280 -7.17 -20.31 -15.12
CA SER A 280 -5.91 -20.70 -15.74
C SER A 280 -4.69 -20.15 -14.98
N GLU A 281 -4.81 -18.94 -14.44
CA GLU A 281 -3.71 -18.24 -13.78
C GLU A 281 -3.37 -18.90 -12.44
N LEU A 282 -2.17 -19.43 -12.30
CA LEU A 282 -1.74 -20.18 -11.11
C LEU A 282 -1.87 -19.33 -9.83
N ARG A 283 -1.54 -18.04 -9.93
CA ARG A 283 -1.66 -17.09 -8.82
C ARG A 283 -3.10 -16.97 -8.33
N LEU A 284 -4.08 -16.83 -9.23
CA LEU A 284 -5.49 -16.70 -8.85
C LEU A 284 -6.05 -18.02 -8.31
N ARG A 285 -5.59 -19.17 -8.82
CA ARG A 285 -5.93 -20.48 -8.26
C ARG A 285 -5.46 -20.59 -6.80
N TRP A 286 -4.21 -20.20 -6.51
CA TRP A 286 -3.71 -20.17 -5.12
C TRP A 286 -4.44 -19.12 -4.27
N ARG A 287 -4.83 -17.97 -4.83
CA ARG A 287 -5.65 -16.98 -4.14
C ARG A 287 -7.00 -17.56 -3.72
N ALA A 288 -7.69 -18.25 -4.62
CA ALA A 288 -8.95 -18.94 -4.33
C ALA A 288 -8.77 -20.00 -3.23
N VAL A 289 -7.72 -20.83 -3.32
CA VAL A 289 -7.40 -21.83 -2.28
C VAL A 289 -7.11 -21.17 -0.93
N GLY A 290 -6.34 -20.07 -0.90
CA GLY A 290 -6.08 -19.31 0.33
C GLY A 290 -7.37 -18.82 0.99
N HIS A 291 -8.30 -18.27 0.20
CA HIS A 291 -9.62 -17.87 0.68
C HIS A 291 -10.45 -19.05 1.18
N LEU A 292 -10.49 -20.14 0.43
CA LEU A 292 -11.20 -21.34 0.83
C LEU A 292 -10.64 -21.93 2.13
N ARG A 293 -9.32 -22.00 2.29
CA ARG A 293 -8.65 -22.41 3.54
C ARG A 293 -9.04 -21.52 4.71
N ARG A 294 -8.95 -20.19 4.52
CA ARG A 294 -9.31 -19.22 5.56
C ARG A 294 -10.77 -19.32 5.99
N LEU A 295 -11.67 -19.49 5.04
CA LEU A 295 -13.10 -19.54 5.29
C LEU A 295 -13.55 -20.86 5.94
N THR A 296 -12.91 -21.97 5.60
CA THR A 296 -13.37 -23.32 6.00
C THR A 296 -12.50 -24.00 7.05
N GLY A 297 -11.28 -23.51 7.28
CA GLY A 297 -10.28 -24.17 8.14
C GLY A 297 -9.65 -25.43 7.53
N MET A 298 -10.08 -25.83 6.32
CA MET A 298 -9.55 -27.01 5.66
C MET A 298 -8.23 -26.74 4.93
N LYS A 299 -7.37 -27.76 4.79
CA LYS A 299 -6.03 -27.68 4.18
C LYS A 299 -5.95 -28.27 2.78
N HIS A 300 -7.07 -28.36 2.05
CA HIS A 300 -7.04 -28.87 0.68
C HIS A 300 -6.20 -27.97 -0.23
N ARG A 301 -5.75 -28.51 -1.36
CA ARG A 301 -4.88 -27.86 -2.34
C ARG A 301 -5.65 -27.40 -3.58
N LEU A 302 -4.99 -27.40 -4.75
CA LEU A 302 -5.54 -26.93 -6.03
C LEU A 302 -6.58 -27.88 -6.64
N ASP A 303 -6.71 -29.12 -6.14
CA ASP A 303 -7.78 -30.03 -6.59
C ASP A 303 -9.14 -29.45 -6.15
N PRO A 304 -10.04 -29.11 -7.08
CA PRO A 304 -11.31 -28.50 -6.73
C PRO A 304 -12.34 -29.48 -6.15
N ARG A 305 -12.19 -30.80 -6.36
CA ARG A 305 -13.18 -31.79 -5.97
C ARG A 305 -13.48 -31.83 -4.46
N PRO A 306 -12.49 -31.81 -3.55
CA PRO A 306 -12.77 -31.75 -2.12
C PRO A 306 -13.47 -30.45 -1.72
N TRP A 307 -13.10 -29.31 -2.34
CA TRP A 307 -13.71 -28.02 -2.10
C TRP A 307 -15.17 -27.98 -2.56
N ARG A 308 -15.45 -28.58 -3.73
CA ARG A 308 -16.81 -28.67 -4.27
C ARG A 308 -17.74 -29.46 -3.34
N ARG A 309 -17.32 -30.63 -2.89
CA ARG A 309 -18.08 -31.42 -1.93
C ARG A 309 -18.41 -30.63 -0.68
N LEU A 310 -17.41 -29.98 -0.09
CA LEU A 310 -17.60 -29.15 1.11
C LEU A 310 -18.60 -28.00 0.88
N ALA A 311 -18.49 -27.29 -0.26
CA ALA A 311 -19.38 -26.18 -0.58
C ALA A 311 -20.83 -26.62 -0.85
N GLU A 312 -21.03 -27.79 -1.47
CA GLU A 312 -22.34 -28.38 -1.71
C GLU A 312 -23.01 -28.88 -0.42
N GLU A 313 -22.24 -29.49 0.49
CA GLU A 313 -22.71 -30.01 1.79
C GLU A 313 -22.98 -28.84 2.80
N ALA A 314 -22.45 -27.66 2.57
CA ALA A 314 -22.70 -26.48 3.41
C ALA A 314 -24.19 -26.13 3.44
N THR A 315 -24.71 -25.79 4.62
CA THR A 315 -26.12 -25.36 4.78
C THR A 315 -26.31 -23.91 4.30
N GLU A 316 -27.56 -23.48 4.08
CA GLU A 316 -27.87 -22.08 3.73
C GLU A 316 -27.43 -21.09 4.83
N GLY A 317 -27.39 -21.53 6.08
CA GLY A 317 -26.90 -20.74 7.22
C GLY A 317 -25.37 -20.86 7.46
N TRP A 318 -24.62 -21.44 6.52
CA TRP A 318 -23.17 -21.61 6.66
C TRP A 318 -22.46 -20.27 7.01
N ARG A 319 -21.45 -20.36 7.87
CA ARG A 319 -20.59 -19.24 8.26
C ARG A 319 -19.13 -19.73 8.31
N PRO A 320 -18.16 -18.84 8.06
CA PRO A 320 -16.74 -19.15 8.17
C PRO A 320 -16.34 -19.65 9.55
N VAL A 321 -15.35 -20.53 9.57
CA VAL A 321 -14.70 -20.98 10.80
C VAL A 321 -13.83 -19.85 11.34
N ARG A 322 -14.18 -19.30 12.51
CA ARG A 322 -13.41 -18.23 13.16
C ARG A 322 -12.14 -18.78 13.80
N GLY A 323 -11.05 -18.02 13.68
CA GLY A 323 -9.76 -18.34 14.33
C GLY A 323 -8.94 -19.41 13.60
N SER A 324 -9.33 -19.78 12.38
CA SER A 324 -8.49 -20.61 11.53
C SER A 324 -7.22 -19.85 11.14
N SER A 325 -6.10 -20.20 11.77
CA SER A 325 -4.75 -19.81 11.33
C SER A 325 -4.26 -20.74 10.23
N ALA A 326 -5.19 -21.28 9.41
CA ALA A 326 -4.82 -22.08 8.25
C ALA A 326 -4.04 -21.19 7.29
N ASP A 327 -2.79 -21.09 7.54
CA ASP A 327 -1.79 -20.45 6.70
C ASP A 327 -1.62 -21.32 5.43
N GLN A 328 -1.78 -20.85 4.42
CA GLN A 328 -2.61 -20.14 3.80
C GLN A 328 -2.39 -20.11 2.31
N THR A 329 -1.33 -19.79 1.80
CA THR A 329 -1.10 -19.55 0.39
C THR A 329 0.18 -20.22 -0.11
N HIS A 330 0.85 -20.99 0.73
CA HIS A 330 2.08 -21.65 0.31
C HIS A 330 1.77 -22.96 -0.43
N PRO A 331 2.18 -23.06 -1.70
CA PRO A 331 2.29 -24.37 -2.33
C PRO A 331 3.38 -25.17 -1.60
N ASP A 332 3.02 -26.32 -1.04
CA ASP A 332 4.00 -27.21 -0.39
C ASP A 332 5.03 -27.78 -1.40
N ASN A 333 4.86 -27.54 -2.71
CA ASN A 333 5.73 -28.00 -3.79
C ASN A 333 5.63 -27.02 -4.96
N ALA A 334 6.28 -25.83 -4.85
CA ALA A 334 6.48 -24.95 -6.01
C ALA A 334 7.64 -25.51 -6.87
N THR A 335 7.51 -25.39 -8.17
CA THR A 335 8.57 -25.75 -9.13
C THR A 335 9.72 -24.76 -9.09
N SER A 336 9.45 -23.52 -8.71
CA SER A 336 10.43 -22.44 -8.55
C SER A 336 10.25 -21.74 -7.21
N SER A 337 11.36 -21.37 -6.59
CA SER A 337 11.38 -20.53 -5.39
C SER A 337 12.53 -19.55 -5.43
N PHE A 338 12.32 -18.37 -4.82
CA PHE A 338 13.36 -17.37 -4.60
C PHE A 338 13.62 -17.29 -3.09
N VAL A 339 14.82 -17.65 -2.67
CA VAL A 339 15.21 -17.75 -1.25
C VAL A 339 14.16 -18.50 -0.41
N GLY A 340 13.68 -19.64 -0.92
CA GLY A 340 12.66 -20.45 -0.26
C GLY A 340 11.20 -19.95 -0.38
N LEU A 341 10.96 -18.73 -0.90
CA LEU A 341 9.63 -18.24 -1.17
C LEU A 341 9.15 -18.72 -2.55
N PRO A 342 8.06 -19.52 -2.61
CA PRO A 342 7.56 -20.04 -3.88
C PRO A 342 7.18 -18.94 -4.88
N VAL A 343 7.65 -19.05 -6.12
CA VAL A 343 7.21 -18.22 -7.24
C VAL A 343 5.89 -18.82 -7.76
N ILE A 344 4.79 -18.17 -7.48
CA ILE A 344 3.43 -18.60 -7.88
C ILE A 344 2.83 -17.71 -8.96
N SER A 345 3.61 -16.80 -9.52
CA SER A 345 3.20 -15.89 -10.58
C SER A 345 3.81 -16.32 -11.92
N GLU A 346 3.09 -16.05 -12.98
CA GLU A 346 3.57 -16.17 -14.35
C GLU A 346 4.07 -14.82 -14.91
N ARG A 347 4.01 -13.71 -14.12
CA ARG A 347 4.40 -12.34 -14.50
C ARG A 347 5.10 -11.64 -13.35
N VAL A 348 6.37 -11.96 -13.12
CA VAL A 348 7.11 -11.56 -11.92
C VAL A 348 8.25 -10.60 -12.22
N CYS A 349 8.34 -9.53 -11.43
CA CYS A 349 9.51 -8.64 -11.41
C CYS A 349 10.29 -8.85 -10.11
N PHE A 350 11.58 -9.20 -10.24
CA PHE A 350 12.49 -9.35 -9.11
C PHE A 350 13.19 -8.04 -8.82
N LEU A 351 13.01 -7.49 -7.63
CA LEU A 351 13.74 -6.32 -7.11
C LEU A 351 14.80 -6.80 -6.14
N VAL A 352 16.05 -6.42 -6.35
CA VAL A 352 17.16 -6.82 -5.46
C VAL A 352 17.89 -5.58 -4.97
N ASP A 353 17.93 -5.43 -3.65
CA ASP A 353 18.59 -4.34 -2.95
C ASP A 353 20.10 -4.47 -3.06
N PHE A 354 20.77 -3.47 -3.65
CA PHE A 354 22.22 -3.37 -3.75
C PHE A 354 22.81 -2.27 -2.85
N SER A 355 22.06 -1.89 -1.81
CA SER A 355 22.59 -0.99 -0.78
C SER A 355 23.82 -1.56 -0.06
N GLY A 356 24.50 -0.72 0.72
CA GLY A 356 25.80 -1.07 1.30
C GLY A 356 25.85 -2.39 2.07
N SER A 357 24.75 -2.78 2.72
CA SER A 357 24.65 -3.99 3.53
C SER A 357 24.74 -5.30 2.74
N ILE A 358 24.33 -5.33 1.47
CA ILE A 358 24.41 -6.55 0.64
C ILE A 358 25.87 -6.94 0.35
N TRP A 359 26.82 -5.99 0.46
CA TRP A 359 28.23 -6.18 0.23
C TRP A 359 28.99 -6.69 1.48
N MET A 360 28.31 -6.87 2.60
CA MET A 360 28.94 -7.39 3.82
C MET A 360 29.30 -8.85 3.66
N GLU A 361 30.53 -9.20 4.12
CA GLU A 361 30.99 -10.59 4.13
C GLU A 361 30.25 -11.42 5.18
N ARG A 362 29.93 -12.67 4.82
CA ARG A 362 29.29 -13.66 5.70
C ARG A 362 30.20 -14.79 6.14
N GLY A 363 31.47 -14.72 5.82
CA GLY A 363 32.44 -15.78 6.07
C GLY A 363 32.79 -16.54 4.78
N GLY A 364 34.00 -17.10 4.77
CA GLY A 364 34.53 -17.82 3.60
C GLY A 364 34.78 -16.95 2.36
N GLY A 365 34.87 -15.62 2.50
CA GLY A 365 35.11 -14.70 1.40
C GLY A 365 33.89 -14.42 0.49
N ARG A 366 32.69 -14.84 0.88
CA ARG A 366 31.43 -14.58 0.15
C ARG A 366 30.67 -13.41 0.77
N THR A 367 30.10 -12.57 -0.05
CA THR A 367 29.20 -11.49 0.34
C THR A 367 27.74 -11.94 0.33
N ARG A 368 26.84 -11.17 0.94
CA ARG A 368 25.39 -11.39 0.81
C ARG A 368 24.95 -11.28 -0.68
N LYS A 369 25.60 -10.41 -1.48
CA LYS A 369 25.35 -10.35 -2.93
C LYS A 369 25.61 -11.69 -3.61
N ASP A 370 26.69 -12.38 -3.26
CA ASP A 370 27.02 -13.67 -3.88
C ASP A 370 25.95 -14.72 -3.54
N VAL A 371 25.42 -14.70 -2.32
CA VAL A 371 24.30 -15.58 -1.93
C VAL A 371 23.01 -15.20 -2.66
N ALA A 372 22.69 -13.91 -2.72
CA ALA A 372 21.51 -13.43 -3.46
C ALA A 372 21.60 -13.77 -4.96
N ALA A 373 22.80 -13.72 -5.57
CA ALA A 373 23.03 -14.10 -6.95
C ALA A 373 22.78 -15.59 -7.21
N ASP A 374 23.25 -16.46 -6.32
CA ASP A 374 23.00 -17.91 -6.43
C ASP A 374 21.52 -18.24 -6.30
N GLU A 375 20.82 -17.62 -5.33
CA GLU A 375 19.39 -17.80 -5.12
C GLU A 375 18.57 -17.28 -6.32
N LEU A 376 18.92 -16.09 -6.83
CA LEU A 376 18.27 -15.55 -8.02
C LEU A 376 18.51 -16.46 -9.24
N ARG A 377 19.71 -16.95 -9.43
CA ARG A 377 20.05 -17.92 -10.50
C ARG A 377 19.18 -19.15 -10.39
N GLN A 378 19.12 -19.77 -9.22
CA GLN A 378 18.30 -20.95 -8.99
C GLN A 378 16.80 -20.66 -9.25
N ALA A 379 16.30 -19.51 -8.79
CA ALA A 379 14.95 -19.09 -9.05
C ALA A 379 14.67 -18.96 -10.56
N LEU A 380 15.51 -18.23 -11.29
CA LEU A 380 15.34 -17.99 -12.72
C LEU A 380 15.47 -19.27 -13.57
N GLU A 381 16.44 -20.14 -13.26
CA GLU A 381 16.63 -21.42 -13.96
C GLU A 381 15.49 -22.41 -13.75
N SER A 382 14.74 -22.28 -12.67
CA SER A 382 13.58 -23.10 -12.36
C SER A 382 12.24 -22.54 -12.84
N LEU A 383 12.21 -21.32 -13.42
CA LEU A 383 10.99 -20.76 -13.99
C LEU A 383 10.53 -21.56 -15.22
N PRO A 384 9.23 -21.88 -15.33
CA PRO A 384 8.65 -22.36 -16.58
C PRO A 384 8.86 -21.36 -17.72
N GLU A 385 9.06 -21.79 -18.95
CA GLU A 385 9.19 -20.89 -20.12
C GLU A 385 7.96 -20.01 -20.35
N THR A 386 6.80 -20.42 -19.85
CA THR A 386 5.57 -19.62 -19.88
C THR A 386 5.59 -18.42 -18.93
N THR A 387 6.50 -18.41 -17.94
CA THR A 387 6.68 -17.29 -17.03
C THR A 387 7.37 -16.14 -17.73
N HIS A 388 6.86 -14.93 -17.56
CA HIS A 388 7.51 -13.69 -17.98
C HIS A 388 8.12 -13.04 -16.75
N PHE A 389 9.36 -12.57 -16.89
CA PHE A 389 10.10 -12.00 -15.77
C PHE A 389 10.96 -10.80 -16.16
N ASN A 390 11.31 -10.00 -15.17
CA ASN A 390 12.36 -8.99 -15.24
C ASN A 390 13.16 -8.99 -13.93
N VAL A 391 14.35 -8.40 -13.97
CA VAL A 391 15.22 -8.23 -12.81
C VAL A 391 15.63 -6.77 -12.72
N ILE A 392 15.42 -6.15 -11.57
CA ILE A 392 15.78 -4.75 -11.31
C ILE A 392 16.62 -4.70 -10.03
N PRO A 393 17.96 -4.82 -10.13
CA PRO A 393 18.83 -4.39 -9.05
C PRO A 393 18.66 -2.89 -8.82
N TYR A 394 18.67 -2.46 -7.57
CA TYR A 394 18.53 -1.04 -7.25
C TYR A 394 19.51 -0.56 -6.19
N THR A 395 20.03 0.65 -6.41
CA THR A 395 20.84 1.44 -5.50
C THR A 395 20.17 2.81 -5.31
N GLU A 396 20.88 3.91 -5.59
CA GLU A 396 20.28 5.26 -5.67
C GLU A 396 19.26 5.36 -6.79
N THR A 397 19.47 4.61 -7.86
CA THR A 397 18.55 4.46 -8.99
C THR A 397 18.29 2.99 -9.26
N PRO A 398 17.08 2.64 -9.75
CA PRO A 398 16.81 1.29 -10.23
C PRO A 398 17.46 1.05 -11.61
N HIS A 399 17.99 -0.16 -11.82
CA HIS A 399 18.66 -0.59 -13.03
C HIS A 399 17.92 -1.78 -13.65
N PRO A 400 16.89 -1.56 -14.48
CA PRO A 400 16.13 -2.66 -15.07
C PRO A 400 16.95 -3.41 -16.11
N TRP A 401 16.90 -4.73 -16.08
CA TRP A 401 17.50 -5.57 -17.13
C TRP A 401 16.76 -5.41 -18.47
N GLN A 402 15.45 -5.28 -18.45
CA GLN A 402 14.60 -5.01 -19.60
C GLN A 402 13.60 -3.90 -19.27
N GLU A 403 13.01 -3.28 -20.30
CA GLU A 403 11.96 -2.29 -20.14
C GLU A 403 10.64 -2.94 -19.69
N GLU A 404 10.35 -4.15 -20.19
CA GLU A 404 9.14 -4.95 -19.90
C GLU A 404 9.52 -6.39 -19.55
N LEU A 405 8.54 -7.15 -19.02
CA LEU A 405 8.73 -8.57 -18.76
C LEU A 405 8.97 -9.35 -20.06
N VAL A 406 9.92 -10.29 -20.01
CA VAL A 406 10.24 -11.18 -21.12
C VAL A 406 10.05 -12.66 -20.71
N PRO A 407 9.74 -13.58 -21.66
CA PRO A 407 9.56 -15.00 -21.35
C PRO A 407 10.86 -15.63 -20.81
N ALA A 408 10.72 -16.55 -19.86
CA ALA A 408 11.83 -17.24 -19.18
C ALA A 408 12.46 -18.33 -20.08
N THR A 409 12.81 -17.97 -21.32
CA THR A 409 13.59 -18.84 -22.19
C THR A 409 15.00 -19.00 -21.63
N GLU A 410 15.66 -20.13 -21.92
CA GLU A 410 17.03 -20.40 -21.49
C GLU A 410 18.01 -19.26 -21.89
N ARG A 411 17.79 -18.63 -23.05
CA ARG A 411 18.57 -17.48 -23.53
C ARG A 411 18.36 -16.27 -22.62
N ASN A 412 17.11 -15.94 -22.30
CA ASN A 412 16.77 -14.77 -21.48
C ASN A 412 17.24 -14.97 -20.04
N VAL A 413 17.04 -16.16 -19.47
CA VAL A 413 17.52 -16.51 -18.13
C VAL A 413 19.04 -16.33 -18.03
N ARG A 414 19.81 -16.89 -18.99
CA ARG A 414 21.28 -16.70 -19.01
C ARG A 414 21.70 -15.24 -19.16
N ALA A 415 20.97 -14.47 -19.98
CA ALA A 415 21.25 -13.04 -20.17
C ALA A 415 20.97 -12.22 -18.91
N ALA A 416 19.87 -12.50 -18.19
CA ALA A 416 19.51 -11.86 -16.93
C ALA A 416 20.54 -12.16 -15.82
N ILE A 417 20.95 -13.43 -15.69
CA ILE A 417 21.99 -13.84 -14.74
C ILE A 417 23.31 -13.10 -15.03
N LYS A 418 23.73 -13.10 -16.29
CA LYS A 418 24.95 -12.37 -16.70
C LYS A 418 24.86 -10.87 -16.41
N PHE A 419 23.70 -10.26 -16.64
CA PHE A 419 23.46 -8.87 -16.33
C PHE A 419 23.58 -8.63 -14.80
N PHE A 420 22.92 -9.45 -14.00
CA PHE A 420 22.94 -9.34 -12.53
C PHE A 420 24.34 -9.53 -11.94
N ASP A 421 25.08 -10.54 -12.41
CA ASP A 421 26.46 -10.80 -12.00
C ASP A 421 27.39 -9.61 -12.32
N GLY A 422 27.12 -8.92 -13.42
CA GLY A 422 27.84 -7.72 -13.86
C GLY A 422 27.54 -6.45 -13.07
N CYS A 423 26.42 -6.41 -12.32
CA CYS A 423 26.07 -5.25 -11.50
C CYS A 423 26.95 -5.17 -10.26
N ASN A 424 27.73 -4.08 -10.14
CA ASN A 424 28.68 -3.86 -9.05
C ASN A 424 28.52 -2.47 -8.41
N GLU A 425 27.47 -1.75 -8.75
CA GLU A 425 27.16 -0.44 -8.18
C GLU A 425 26.82 -0.57 -6.71
N ARG A 426 27.25 0.42 -5.93
CA ARG A 426 27.00 0.52 -4.49
C ARG A 426 26.38 1.87 -4.21
N GLY A 427 25.39 1.90 -3.32
CA GLY A 427 24.72 3.15 -2.99
C GLY A 427 23.70 2.99 -1.89
N THR A 428 22.70 3.86 -1.91
CA THR A 428 21.53 3.80 -1.02
C THR A 428 20.49 2.83 -1.58
N GLY A 429 19.57 2.34 -0.74
CA GLY A 429 18.48 1.44 -1.14
C GLY A 429 17.22 2.23 -1.54
N ASN A 430 17.06 2.53 -2.84
CA ASN A 430 15.91 3.24 -3.36
C ASN A 430 14.78 2.27 -3.77
N PHE A 431 14.13 1.68 -2.79
CA PHE A 431 13.03 0.73 -3.03
C PHE A 431 11.79 1.39 -3.67
N TRP A 432 11.47 2.63 -3.27
CA TRP A 432 10.28 3.33 -3.76
C TRP A 432 10.29 3.46 -5.29
N ASP A 433 11.35 4.02 -5.86
CA ASP A 433 11.42 4.25 -7.30
C ASP A 433 11.58 2.93 -8.06
N ALA A 434 12.26 1.92 -7.48
CA ALA A 434 12.34 0.58 -8.07
C ALA A 434 10.97 -0.09 -8.16
N ALA A 435 10.15 0.02 -7.11
CA ALA A 435 8.79 -0.50 -7.11
C ALA A 435 7.89 0.23 -8.13
N LEU A 436 7.99 1.57 -8.20
CA LEU A 436 7.24 2.35 -9.19
C LEU A 436 7.67 2.01 -10.62
N LEU A 437 8.98 1.82 -10.87
CA LEU A 437 9.47 1.41 -12.17
C LEU A 437 8.92 0.03 -12.56
N ALA A 438 8.95 -0.95 -11.66
CA ALA A 438 8.33 -2.25 -11.92
C ALA A 438 6.83 -2.14 -12.23
N LEU A 439 6.15 -1.17 -11.59
CA LEU A 439 4.73 -0.88 -11.85
C LEU A 439 4.49 -0.15 -13.17
N THR A 440 5.48 0.30 -13.93
CA THR A 440 5.26 0.89 -15.28
C THR A 440 4.89 -0.18 -16.31
N ASP A 441 5.40 -1.39 -16.16
CA ASP A 441 4.98 -2.52 -16.99
C ASP A 441 3.59 -3.01 -16.55
N GLU A 442 2.61 -2.81 -17.41
CA GLU A 442 1.22 -3.18 -17.13
C GLU A 442 0.99 -4.68 -16.99
N SER A 443 1.91 -5.50 -17.47
CA SER A 443 1.81 -6.95 -17.40
C SER A 443 2.22 -7.52 -16.02
N VAL A 444 2.98 -6.79 -15.21
CA VAL A 444 3.43 -7.23 -13.89
C VAL A 444 2.24 -7.45 -12.95
N ASP A 445 2.16 -8.63 -12.36
CA ASP A 445 1.19 -8.98 -11.33
C ASP A 445 1.83 -9.26 -9.96
N THR A 446 3.15 -9.49 -9.93
CA THR A 446 3.91 -9.78 -8.73
C THR A 446 5.26 -9.07 -8.74
N ILE A 447 5.56 -8.39 -7.66
CA ILE A 447 6.89 -7.89 -7.35
C ILE A 447 7.46 -8.75 -6.23
N MET A 448 8.59 -9.43 -6.48
CA MET A 448 9.34 -10.15 -5.45
C MET A 448 10.59 -9.35 -5.10
N ALA A 449 10.66 -8.85 -3.87
CA ALA A 449 11.76 -8.02 -3.42
C ALA A 449 12.64 -8.73 -2.39
N LEU A 450 13.95 -8.62 -2.56
CA LEU A 450 14.95 -9.00 -1.58
C LEU A 450 15.60 -7.73 -1.01
N THR A 451 15.51 -7.52 0.29
CA THR A 451 16.05 -6.34 0.97
C THR A 451 16.43 -6.68 2.43
N ASP A 452 17.33 -5.91 3.02
CA ASP A 452 17.62 -5.96 4.48
C ASP A 452 16.60 -5.14 5.31
N GLY A 453 15.62 -4.56 4.66
CA GLY A 453 14.44 -3.97 5.26
C GLY A 453 14.47 -2.47 5.51
N ALA A 454 15.58 -1.77 5.31
CA ALA A 454 15.68 -0.33 5.52
C ALA A 454 15.89 0.43 4.21
N PRO A 455 14.86 1.04 3.60
CA PRO A 455 15.07 1.98 2.51
C PRO A 455 15.95 3.13 2.97
N THR A 456 16.93 3.52 2.15
CA THR A 456 17.92 4.54 2.51
C THR A 456 18.05 5.66 1.49
N GLY A 457 17.26 5.62 0.40
CA GLY A 457 17.29 6.60 -0.68
C GLY A 457 15.99 6.68 -1.47
N GLY A 458 16.01 7.44 -2.57
CA GLY A 458 14.87 7.62 -3.48
C GLY A 458 13.99 8.80 -3.12
N ARG A 459 12.82 8.92 -3.76
CA ARG A 459 11.86 10.01 -3.50
C ARG A 459 11.09 9.85 -2.19
N ARG A 460 11.06 8.64 -1.65
CA ARG A 460 10.51 8.28 -0.35
C ARG A 460 11.53 7.46 0.41
N TRP A 461 11.66 7.75 1.67
CA TRP A 461 12.59 7.07 2.57
C TRP A 461 11.85 6.29 3.67
N ASN A 462 10.73 6.82 4.14
CA ASN A 462 10.07 6.28 5.31
C ASN A 462 9.21 5.06 4.97
N LEU A 463 9.55 3.91 5.55
CA LEU A 463 8.84 2.65 5.29
C LEU A 463 7.38 2.66 5.79
N GLU A 464 7.06 3.45 6.83
CA GLU A 464 5.67 3.62 7.29
C GLU A 464 4.81 4.28 6.19
N LEU A 465 5.33 5.33 5.54
CA LEU A 465 4.66 5.96 4.40
C LEU A 465 4.58 5.03 3.19
N MET A 466 5.65 4.31 2.88
CA MET A 466 5.67 3.36 1.77
C MET A 466 4.62 2.26 1.95
N ALA A 467 4.48 1.74 3.17
CA ALA A 467 3.50 0.69 3.48
C ALA A 467 2.03 1.15 3.33
N ASP A 468 1.77 2.46 3.38
CA ASP A 468 0.44 3.02 3.10
C ASP A 468 0.27 3.42 1.62
N LEU A 469 1.33 3.94 0.99
CA LEU A 469 1.23 4.59 -0.31
C LEU A 469 1.45 3.63 -1.48
N LEU A 470 2.35 2.63 -1.36
CA LEU A 470 2.57 1.64 -2.43
C LEU A 470 1.33 0.78 -2.73
N PRO A 471 0.54 0.32 -1.72
CA PRO A 471 -0.74 -0.32 -2.01
C PRO A 471 -1.68 0.55 -2.84
N GLU A 472 -1.70 1.87 -2.62
CA GLU A 472 -2.51 2.79 -3.40
C GLU A 472 -1.99 2.95 -4.85
N GLN A 473 -0.67 2.88 -5.07
CA GLN A 473 -0.11 2.89 -6.43
C GLN A 473 -0.48 1.64 -7.24
N SER A 474 -0.64 0.50 -6.56
CA SER A 474 -0.99 -0.78 -7.19
C SER A 474 -2.47 -1.18 -7.02
N ARG A 475 -3.30 -0.36 -6.34
CA ARG A 475 -4.65 -0.71 -5.88
C ARG A 475 -5.54 -1.30 -6.96
N TYR A 476 -5.61 -0.66 -8.11
CA TYR A 476 -6.52 -1.08 -9.17
C TYR A 476 -5.91 -2.17 -10.06
N ARG A 477 -4.60 -2.21 -10.18
CA ARG A 477 -3.87 -3.28 -10.90
C ARG A 477 -3.72 -4.55 -10.08
N GLN A 478 -3.93 -4.46 -8.77
CA GLN A 478 -3.88 -5.60 -7.86
C GLN A 478 -2.53 -6.33 -7.85
N VAL A 479 -1.42 -5.62 -8.10
CA VAL A 479 -0.07 -6.17 -8.05
C VAL A 479 0.28 -6.52 -6.62
N ALA A 480 0.78 -7.71 -6.39
CA ALA A 480 1.21 -8.12 -5.07
C ALA A 480 2.70 -7.90 -4.83
N PHE A 481 3.03 -7.58 -3.60
CA PHE A 481 4.42 -7.49 -3.13
C PHE A 481 4.75 -8.68 -2.25
N ASP A 482 5.62 -9.54 -2.72
CA ASP A 482 6.24 -10.62 -1.96
C ASP A 482 7.64 -10.13 -1.53
N VAL A 483 7.91 -10.08 -0.23
CA VAL A 483 9.15 -9.48 0.29
C VAL A 483 9.94 -10.47 1.16
N LEU A 484 11.20 -10.63 0.79
CA LEU A 484 12.18 -11.44 1.51
C LEU A 484 13.08 -10.50 2.30
N LEU A 485 13.02 -10.61 3.61
CA LEU A 485 13.74 -9.76 4.54
C LEU A 485 14.98 -10.46 5.05
N VAL A 486 16.13 -9.83 4.89
CA VAL A 486 17.41 -10.32 5.41
C VAL A 486 17.71 -9.62 6.73
N ASP A 487 17.78 -10.36 7.83
CA ASP A 487 18.16 -9.87 9.17
C ASP A 487 17.39 -8.61 9.63
N ALA A 488 16.16 -8.39 9.14
CA ALA A 488 15.39 -7.18 9.44
C ALA A 488 14.89 -7.15 10.90
N SER A 489 14.94 -5.96 11.51
CA SER A 489 14.38 -5.76 12.85
C SER A 489 12.85 -5.97 12.87
N SER A 490 12.30 -6.28 14.06
CA SER A 490 10.85 -6.46 14.24
C SER A 490 10.03 -5.20 13.87
N PHE A 491 10.62 -4.01 13.99
CA PHE A 491 10.01 -2.75 13.58
C PHE A 491 9.86 -2.67 12.05
N LEU A 492 10.94 -2.92 11.31
CA LEU A 492 10.92 -2.92 9.84
C LEU A 492 9.98 -4.01 9.30
N ARG A 493 10.08 -5.22 9.84
CA ARG A 493 9.26 -6.35 9.45
C ARG A 493 7.76 -6.04 9.52
N ARG A 494 7.27 -5.39 10.56
CA ARG A 494 5.84 -5.02 10.69
C ARG A 494 5.34 -4.13 9.55
N HIS A 495 6.17 -3.20 9.06
CA HIS A 495 5.77 -2.33 7.95
C HIS A 495 5.76 -3.10 6.61
N TRP A 496 6.72 -3.98 6.40
CA TRP A 496 6.72 -4.86 5.23
C TRP A 496 5.54 -5.84 5.23
N GLU A 497 5.25 -6.45 6.37
CA GLU A 497 4.07 -7.30 6.55
C GLU A 497 2.77 -6.54 6.22
N ARG A 498 2.69 -5.27 6.63
CA ARG A 498 1.54 -4.40 6.31
C ARG A 498 1.42 -4.15 4.81
N LEU A 499 2.51 -3.81 4.13
CA LEU A 499 2.55 -3.63 2.67
C LEU A 499 2.12 -4.91 1.94
N CYS A 500 2.76 -6.03 2.27
CA CYS A 500 2.50 -7.31 1.63
C CYS A 500 1.04 -7.76 1.86
N THR A 501 0.55 -7.65 3.09
CA THR A 501 -0.85 -7.99 3.42
C THR A 501 -1.84 -7.12 2.63
N ALA A 502 -1.59 -5.80 2.54
CA ALA A 502 -2.46 -4.87 1.84
C ALA A 502 -2.53 -5.16 0.32
N THR A 503 -1.47 -5.70 -0.27
CA THR A 503 -1.39 -6.05 -1.70
C THR A 503 -1.71 -7.53 -1.98
N GLY A 504 -1.91 -8.32 -0.92
CA GLY A 504 -2.18 -9.75 -1.01
C GLY A 504 -0.95 -10.59 -1.35
N GLY A 505 0.22 -10.07 -1.01
CA GLY A 505 1.50 -10.78 -1.06
C GLY A 505 1.93 -11.33 0.30
N ARG A 506 3.21 -11.66 0.43
CA ARG A 506 3.79 -12.36 1.60
C ARG A 506 5.10 -11.72 2.04
N THR A 507 5.42 -11.89 3.31
CA THR A 507 6.71 -11.49 3.89
C THR A 507 7.38 -12.73 4.49
N VAL A 508 8.63 -12.97 4.15
CA VAL A 508 9.43 -14.06 4.71
C VAL A 508 10.73 -13.50 5.25
N GLN A 509 11.08 -13.88 6.48
CA GLN A 509 12.39 -13.60 7.05
C GLN A 509 13.34 -14.68 6.58
N VAL A 510 14.50 -14.27 6.08
CA VAL A 510 15.55 -15.17 5.60
C VAL A 510 16.89 -14.82 6.23
N ASP A 511 17.70 -15.85 6.45
CA ASP A 511 19.09 -15.71 6.91
C ASP A 511 20.01 -15.93 5.70
N LEU A 512 20.51 -14.85 5.11
CA LEU A 512 21.44 -14.88 3.96
C LEU A 512 22.90 -14.81 4.41
#